data_38fc82d8ca7c817ee674842076efae4c
#
_entry.id   38fc82d8ca7c817ee674842076efae4c
#
_cell.length_a   1.000
_cell.length_b   1.000
_cell.length_c   1.000
_cell.angle_alpha   90.00
_cell.angle_beta   90.00
_cell.angle_gamma   90.00
#
_symmetry.space_group_name_H-M   'P 1'
#
loop_
_entity.id
_entity.type
_entity.pdbx_description
1 polymer ?
#
loop_
_entity_poly.entity_id
_entity_poly.type
_entity_poly.pdbx_seq_one_letter_code
_entity_poly.pdbx_strand_id
1 'polypeptide(L)'
;MKRSFSRVAIVNRGEAALRFIHAALELNREGERLHTIALYTEPDRHAAFVRQADEAFELGPATVEGPDGRRKIAYLDLARLERALRQTRAEAAWPGWGFVAEQPAFADLCERLGVTFIGPSAAAMSALGDKIAAKRLAEGLGIPIVPWAGAPAANESEAERQALQIDFPVVIKASSGTGGRGLREAE
;
A
#
# COMPACT_ATOMS: atom_id res chain seq x y z
N MET A 1 -24.82 7.19 2.61
CA MET A 1 -23.89 8.34 2.64
C MET A 1 -23.71 8.85 1.22
N LYS A 2 -23.84 10.16 1.00
CA LYS A 2 -23.62 10.75 -0.33
C LYS A 2 -22.13 10.69 -0.64
N ARG A 3 -21.74 10.13 -1.79
CA ARG A 3 -20.35 10.05 -2.21
C ARG A 3 -19.73 11.45 -2.30
N SER A 4 -18.52 11.62 -1.79
CA SER A 4 -17.83 12.90 -1.76
C SER A 4 -16.87 13.10 -2.95
N PHE A 5 -16.73 12.12 -3.85
CA PHE A 5 -15.83 12.16 -5.01
C PHE A 5 -16.46 11.47 -6.24
N SER A 6 -16.01 11.88 -7.42
CA SER A 6 -16.41 11.31 -8.70
C SER A 6 -15.20 10.91 -9.58
N ARG A 7 -14.02 11.52 -9.37
CA ARG A 7 -12.81 11.28 -10.15
C ARG A 7 -11.80 10.50 -9.32
N VAL A 8 -11.50 9.26 -9.72
CA VAL A 8 -10.66 8.34 -8.95
C VAL A 8 -9.39 7.99 -9.72
N ALA A 9 -8.25 8.37 -9.17
CA ALA A 9 -6.95 7.91 -9.66
C ALA A 9 -6.67 6.49 -9.17
N ILE A 10 -6.38 5.59 -10.11
CA ILE A 10 -6.01 4.19 -9.85
C ILE A 10 -4.49 4.13 -9.76
N VAL A 11 -3.97 4.06 -8.52
CA VAL A 11 -2.52 4.04 -8.23
C VAL A 11 -2.03 2.58 -8.18
N ASN A 12 -2.38 1.83 -9.20
CA ASN A 12 -2.05 0.43 -9.38
C ASN A 12 -2.08 0.05 -10.86
N ARG A 13 -1.70 -1.18 -11.19
CA ARG A 13 -1.57 -1.67 -12.57
C ARG A 13 -2.14 -3.09 -12.72
N GLY A 14 -2.15 -3.55 -13.97
CA GLY A 14 -2.49 -4.93 -14.32
C GLY A 14 -3.89 -5.33 -13.90
N GLU A 15 -4.02 -6.50 -13.30
CA GLU A 15 -5.30 -7.10 -12.90
C GLU A 15 -5.99 -6.28 -11.81
N ALA A 16 -5.26 -5.76 -10.82
CA ALA A 16 -5.82 -4.94 -9.76
C ALA A 16 -6.54 -3.70 -10.32
N ALA A 17 -5.86 -2.95 -11.20
CA ALA A 17 -6.43 -1.77 -11.84
C ALA A 17 -7.66 -2.13 -12.69
N LEU A 18 -7.59 -3.22 -13.44
CA LEU A 18 -8.68 -3.67 -14.29
C LEU A 18 -9.94 -4.05 -13.49
N ARG A 19 -9.77 -4.74 -12.37
CA ARG A 19 -10.88 -5.08 -11.47
C ARG A 19 -11.57 -3.84 -10.91
N PHE A 20 -10.80 -2.82 -10.51
CA PHE A 20 -11.38 -1.56 -10.05
C PHE A 20 -12.20 -0.88 -11.16
N ILE A 21 -11.67 -0.82 -12.39
CA ILE A 21 -12.37 -0.24 -13.54
C ILE A 21 -13.69 -0.97 -13.80
N HIS A 22 -13.69 -2.31 -13.79
CA HIS A 22 -14.91 -3.09 -13.99
C HIS A 22 -15.94 -2.83 -12.88
N ALA A 23 -15.51 -2.78 -11.61
CA ALA A 23 -16.41 -2.45 -10.51
C ALA A 23 -16.98 -1.03 -10.64
N ALA A 24 -16.17 -0.05 -11.07
CA ALA A 24 -16.64 1.30 -11.33
C ALA A 24 -17.68 1.35 -12.47
N LEU A 25 -17.46 0.57 -13.54
CA LEU A 25 -18.42 0.44 -14.64
C LEU A 25 -19.76 -0.18 -14.20
N GLU A 26 -19.72 -1.18 -13.31
CA GLU A 26 -20.93 -1.78 -12.74
C GLU A 26 -21.72 -0.75 -11.91
N LEU A 27 -21.06 -0.03 -11.02
CA LEU A 27 -21.66 1.05 -10.23
C LEU A 27 -22.25 2.16 -11.12
N ASN A 28 -21.57 2.50 -12.20
CA ASN A 28 -22.05 3.51 -13.15
C ASN A 28 -23.34 3.06 -13.89
N ARG A 29 -23.50 1.75 -14.14
CA ARG A 29 -24.76 1.21 -14.69
C ARG A 29 -25.93 1.30 -13.69
N GLU A 30 -25.63 1.31 -12.40
CA GLU A 30 -26.60 1.48 -11.31
C GLU A 30 -26.91 2.95 -11.01
N GLY A 31 -26.36 3.88 -11.80
CA GLY A 31 -26.65 5.32 -11.70
C GLY A 31 -25.59 6.16 -11.01
N GLU A 32 -24.50 5.55 -10.57
CA GLU A 32 -23.33 6.30 -10.09
C GLU A 32 -22.55 6.93 -11.26
N ARG A 33 -21.67 7.88 -10.93
CA ARG A 33 -20.83 8.55 -11.93
C ARG A 33 -19.40 8.60 -11.43
N LEU A 34 -18.67 7.49 -11.60
CA LEU A 34 -17.24 7.40 -11.34
C LEU A 34 -16.47 7.57 -12.64
N HIS A 35 -15.57 8.52 -12.67
CA HIS A 35 -14.59 8.72 -13.73
C HIS A 35 -13.26 8.10 -13.29
N THR A 36 -12.83 7.06 -13.96
CA THR A 36 -11.63 6.30 -13.66
C THR A 36 -10.40 6.88 -14.36
N ILE A 37 -9.32 7.07 -13.64
CA ILE A 37 -8.05 7.62 -14.14
C ILE A 37 -6.97 6.57 -13.94
N ALA A 38 -6.50 5.92 -15.00
CA ALA A 38 -5.42 4.96 -14.93
C ALA A 38 -4.07 5.68 -14.86
N LEU A 39 -3.34 5.53 -13.75
CA LEU A 39 -1.94 5.93 -13.71
C LEU A 39 -1.08 4.78 -14.23
N TYR A 40 -0.24 5.03 -15.24
CA TYR A 40 0.54 3.96 -15.86
C TYR A 40 1.99 4.34 -16.11
N THR A 41 2.86 3.35 -16.24
CA THR A 41 4.25 3.53 -16.64
C THR A 41 4.45 3.14 -18.10
N GLU A 42 5.51 3.64 -18.73
CA GLU A 42 5.80 3.45 -20.14
C GLU A 42 5.61 2.00 -20.65
N PRO A 43 6.07 0.93 -19.97
CA PRO A 43 5.83 -0.44 -20.42
C PRO A 43 4.35 -0.84 -20.47
N ASP A 44 3.49 -0.18 -19.69
CA ASP A 44 2.07 -0.48 -19.61
C ASP A 44 1.20 0.35 -20.57
N ARG A 45 1.79 1.20 -21.41
CA ARG A 45 1.07 2.14 -22.31
C ARG A 45 -0.05 1.47 -23.11
N HIS A 46 0.12 0.22 -23.48
CA HIS A 46 -0.87 -0.56 -24.25
C HIS A 46 -1.63 -1.59 -23.41
N ALA A 47 -1.52 -1.54 -22.09
CA ALA A 47 -2.21 -2.47 -21.21
C ALA A 47 -3.74 -2.27 -21.22
N ALA A 48 -4.49 -3.33 -20.93
CA ALA A 48 -5.95 -3.31 -20.97
C ALA A 48 -6.53 -2.25 -20.01
N PHE A 49 -5.99 -2.13 -18.80
CA PHE A 49 -6.48 -1.16 -17.81
C PHE A 49 -6.30 0.30 -18.27
N VAL A 50 -5.26 0.61 -19.06
CA VAL A 50 -5.03 1.95 -19.62
C VAL A 50 -6.07 2.28 -20.69
N ARG A 51 -6.43 1.28 -21.53
CA ARG A 51 -7.41 1.46 -22.59
C ARG A 51 -8.86 1.47 -22.12
N GLN A 52 -9.15 0.89 -20.97
CA GLN A 52 -10.51 0.75 -20.42
C GLN A 52 -10.87 1.82 -19.40
N ALA A 53 -9.90 2.54 -18.85
CA ALA A 53 -10.16 3.69 -18.01
C ALA A 53 -10.71 4.88 -18.85
N ASP A 54 -11.48 5.75 -18.21
CA ASP A 54 -12.01 6.96 -18.84
C ASP A 54 -10.90 7.98 -19.17
N GLU A 55 -9.84 8.00 -18.37
CA GLU A 55 -8.66 8.84 -18.55
C GLU A 55 -7.40 8.05 -18.20
N ALA A 56 -6.27 8.42 -18.80
CA ALA A 56 -4.98 7.79 -18.49
C ALA A 56 -3.89 8.85 -18.34
N PHE A 57 -3.00 8.64 -17.37
CA PHE A 57 -1.88 9.54 -17.09
C PHE A 57 -0.58 8.75 -16.99
N GLU A 58 0.43 9.16 -17.79
CA GLU A 58 1.73 8.50 -17.82
C GLU A 58 2.65 9.00 -16.70
N LEU A 59 3.10 8.08 -15.85
CA LEU A 59 4.08 8.33 -14.80
C LEU A 59 5.52 8.40 -15.33
N GLY A 60 5.76 7.95 -16.58
CA GLY A 60 7.06 7.81 -17.22
C GLY A 60 7.66 6.41 -17.07
N PRO A 61 9.02 6.27 -17.04
CA PRO A 61 9.69 4.98 -16.93
C PRO A 61 9.25 4.18 -15.71
N ALA A 62 9.21 2.84 -15.82
CA ALA A 62 8.79 1.95 -14.73
C ALA A 62 9.65 2.08 -13.47
N THR A 63 10.94 2.41 -13.65
CA THR A 63 11.87 2.67 -12.55
C THR A 63 12.52 4.03 -12.73
N VAL A 64 12.76 4.71 -11.62
CA VAL A 64 13.42 6.02 -11.57
C VAL A 64 14.58 5.98 -10.60
N GLU A 65 15.59 6.79 -10.83
CA GLU A 65 16.70 6.95 -9.91
C GLU A 65 16.29 7.90 -8.79
N GLY A 66 16.41 7.44 -7.54
CA GLY A 66 16.17 8.26 -6.37
C GLY A 66 17.35 9.19 -6.06
N PRO A 67 17.19 10.16 -5.14
CA PRO A 67 18.27 11.06 -4.72
C PRO A 67 19.49 10.34 -4.13
N ASP A 68 19.30 9.11 -3.67
CA ASP A 68 20.32 8.23 -3.10
C ASP A 68 20.99 7.32 -4.15
N GLY A 69 20.73 7.54 -5.44
CA GLY A 69 21.22 6.72 -6.54
C GLY A 69 20.56 5.35 -6.66
N ARG A 70 19.58 5.03 -5.81
CA ARG A 70 18.84 3.76 -5.87
C ARG A 70 17.67 3.85 -6.83
N ARG A 71 17.45 2.75 -7.56
CA ARG A 71 16.29 2.64 -8.43
C ARG A 71 15.02 2.41 -7.61
N LYS A 72 14.02 3.26 -7.83
CA LYS A 72 12.67 3.13 -7.25
C LYS A 72 11.66 2.84 -8.35
N ILE A 73 10.62 2.08 -8.00
CA ILE A 73 9.47 1.87 -8.87
C ILE A 73 8.69 3.19 -8.96
N ALA A 74 8.27 3.60 -10.15
CA ALA A 74 7.58 4.88 -10.37
C ALA A 74 6.31 5.05 -9.51
N TYR A 75 5.59 3.95 -9.23
CA TYR A 75 4.44 3.94 -8.32
C TYR A 75 4.79 4.19 -6.83
N LEU A 76 6.08 4.27 -6.48
CA LEU A 76 6.57 4.62 -5.14
C LEU A 76 7.18 6.03 -5.09
N ASP A 77 7.17 6.75 -6.20
CA ASP A 77 7.67 8.13 -6.30
C ASP A 77 6.55 9.11 -5.98
N LEU A 78 6.54 9.61 -4.74
CA LEU A 78 5.50 10.53 -4.27
C LEU A 78 5.43 11.82 -5.08
N ALA A 79 6.54 12.34 -5.60
CA ALA A 79 6.53 13.57 -6.41
C ALA A 79 5.83 13.34 -7.76
N ARG A 80 6.03 12.18 -8.38
CA ARG A 80 5.32 11.80 -9.60
C ARG A 80 3.82 11.57 -9.35
N LEU A 81 3.49 10.92 -8.25
CA LEU A 81 2.10 10.69 -7.85
C LEU A 81 1.40 12.01 -7.52
N GLU A 82 2.05 12.93 -6.80
CA GLU A 82 1.51 14.27 -6.56
C GLU A 82 1.21 14.99 -7.86
N ARG A 83 2.15 15.03 -8.80
CA ARG A 83 1.96 15.63 -10.11
C ARG A 83 0.76 15.01 -10.85
N ALA A 84 0.66 13.68 -10.84
CA ALA A 84 -0.43 12.95 -11.48
C ALA A 84 -1.79 13.33 -10.86
N LEU A 85 -1.91 13.30 -9.52
CA LEU A 85 -3.15 13.64 -8.82
C LEU A 85 -3.60 15.08 -9.11
N ARG A 86 -2.65 16.04 -9.12
CA ARG A 86 -2.95 17.44 -9.44
C ARG A 86 -3.38 17.65 -10.89
N GLN A 87 -2.63 17.09 -11.85
CA GLN A 87 -2.89 17.31 -13.28
C GLN A 87 -4.18 16.63 -13.73
N THR A 88 -4.50 15.47 -13.19
CA THR A 88 -5.75 14.77 -13.49
C THR A 88 -6.93 15.28 -12.66
N ARG A 89 -6.70 16.20 -11.75
CA ARG A 89 -7.74 16.71 -10.82
C ARG A 89 -8.46 15.56 -10.11
N ALA A 90 -7.71 14.55 -9.67
CA ALA A 90 -8.24 13.42 -8.94
C ALA A 90 -8.84 13.88 -7.60
N GLU A 91 -10.04 13.41 -7.29
CA GLU A 91 -10.73 13.70 -6.02
C GLU A 91 -10.54 12.56 -5.01
N ALA A 92 -10.21 11.37 -5.53
CA ALA A 92 -9.84 10.22 -4.72
C ALA A 92 -8.68 9.44 -5.37
N ALA A 93 -7.94 8.69 -4.55
CA ALA A 93 -6.87 7.80 -4.96
C ALA A 93 -7.14 6.39 -4.42
N TRP A 94 -7.22 5.42 -5.32
CA TRP A 94 -7.35 4.01 -4.98
C TRP A 94 -6.02 3.28 -5.23
N PRO A 95 -5.31 2.85 -4.18
CA PRO A 95 -4.04 2.15 -4.31
C PRO A 95 -4.20 0.62 -4.47
N GLY A 96 -5.37 0.05 -4.17
CA GLY A 96 -5.59 -1.39 -4.15
C GLY A 96 -4.71 -2.08 -3.11
N TRP A 97 -3.80 -2.93 -3.57
CA TRP A 97 -2.81 -3.62 -2.74
C TRP A 97 -1.40 -3.49 -3.32
N GLY A 98 -0.38 -3.56 -2.48
CA GLY A 98 1.01 -3.33 -2.88
C GLY A 98 1.34 -1.85 -3.12
N PHE A 99 2.50 -1.57 -3.69
CA PHE A 99 3.00 -0.21 -3.96
C PHE A 99 2.79 0.73 -2.75
N VAL A 100 1.97 1.77 -2.91
CA VAL A 100 1.69 2.78 -1.88
C VAL A 100 0.51 2.44 -0.97
N ALA A 101 -0.13 1.27 -1.13
CA ALA A 101 -1.32 0.89 -0.36
C ALA A 101 -1.06 0.81 1.16
N GLU A 102 0.18 0.49 1.55
CA GLU A 102 0.61 0.39 2.95
C GLU A 102 1.61 1.50 3.33
N GLN A 103 1.68 2.59 2.55
CA GLN A 103 2.61 3.68 2.81
C GLN A 103 1.91 4.89 3.44
N PRO A 104 2.13 5.17 4.74
CA PRO A 104 1.54 6.34 5.41
C PRO A 104 1.82 7.65 4.68
N ALA A 105 3.03 7.81 4.13
CA ALA A 105 3.42 9.02 3.43
C ALA A 105 2.58 9.33 2.18
N PHE A 106 2.00 8.32 1.52
CA PHE A 106 1.09 8.54 0.41
C PHE A 106 -0.31 8.94 0.87
N ALA A 107 -0.80 8.37 1.97
CA ALA A 107 -2.07 8.81 2.57
C ALA A 107 -1.97 10.26 3.07
N ASP A 108 -0.87 10.64 3.72
CA ASP A 108 -0.59 12.02 4.13
C ASP A 108 -0.50 12.95 2.91
N LEU A 109 0.10 12.51 1.82
CA LEU A 109 0.13 13.28 0.57
C LEU A 109 -1.29 13.53 0.05
N CYS A 110 -2.13 12.51 0.00
CA CYS A 110 -3.52 12.65 -0.43
C CYS A 110 -4.28 13.65 0.47
N GLU A 111 -4.14 13.55 1.78
CA GLU A 111 -4.76 14.47 2.75
C GLU A 111 -4.33 15.91 2.51
N ARG A 112 -3.02 16.19 2.35
CA ARG A 112 -2.52 17.54 2.02
C ARG A 112 -3.04 18.09 0.71
N LEU A 113 -3.38 17.22 -0.25
CA LEU A 113 -3.93 17.61 -1.54
C LEU A 113 -5.45 17.75 -1.53
N GLY A 114 -6.12 17.41 -0.44
CA GLY A 114 -7.59 17.32 -0.39
C GLY A 114 -8.13 16.15 -1.22
N VAL A 115 -7.31 15.14 -1.51
CA VAL A 115 -7.68 13.93 -2.24
C VAL A 115 -8.05 12.83 -1.25
N THR A 116 -9.20 12.21 -1.41
CA THR A 116 -9.63 11.10 -0.55
C THR A 116 -8.77 9.86 -0.82
N PHE A 117 -7.94 9.47 0.14
CA PHE A 117 -7.26 8.17 0.07
C PHE A 117 -8.27 7.05 0.39
N ILE A 118 -8.49 6.13 -0.55
CA ILE A 118 -9.40 4.99 -0.35
C ILE A 118 -8.64 3.88 0.39
N GLY A 119 -8.63 3.99 1.71
CA GLY A 119 -7.87 3.12 2.61
C GLY A 119 -7.86 3.64 4.03
N PRO A 120 -7.04 3.05 4.93
CA PRO A 120 -6.88 3.51 6.31
C PRO A 120 -6.15 4.85 6.37
N SER A 121 -6.29 5.56 7.49
CA SER A 121 -5.53 6.79 7.71
C SER A 121 -4.02 6.51 7.83
N ALA A 122 -3.19 7.52 7.54
CA ALA A 122 -1.74 7.41 7.73
C ALA A 122 -1.36 7.03 9.18
N ALA A 123 -2.08 7.57 10.16
CA ALA A 123 -1.89 7.24 11.57
C ALA A 123 -2.18 5.76 11.86
N ALA A 124 -3.29 5.20 11.33
CA ALA A 124 -3.61 3.79 11.47
C ALA A 124 -2.58 2.89 10.78
N MET A 125 -2.13 3.26 9.58
CA MET A 125 -1.07 2.53 8.87
C MET A 125 0.25 2.56 9.64
N SER A 126 0.64 3.70 10.21
CA SER A 126 1.86 3.83 11.01
C SER A 126 1.80 2.99 12.29
N ALA A 127 0.64 2.96 12.96
CA ALA A 127 0.45 2.20 14.20
C ALA A 127 0.49 0.67 13.96
N LEU A 128 0.03 0.20 12.81
CA LEU A 128 -0.10 -1.22 12.49
C LEU A 128 0.98 -1.75 11.54
N GLY A 129 1.73 -0.87 10.88
CA GLY A 129 2.76 -1.23 9.90
C GLY A 129 4.01 -1.86 10.53
N ASP A 130 4.36 -1.48 11.76
CA ASP A 130 5.40 -2.13 12.54
C ASP A 130 4.83 -3.35 13.29
N LYS A 131 5.43 -4.53 13.06
CA LYS A 131 4.94 -5.80 13.63
C LYS A 131 4.99 -5.85 15.15
N ILE A 132 5.98 -5.18 15.75
CA ILE A 132 6.18 -5.14 17.19
C ILE A 132 5.19 -4.17 17.82
N ALA A 133 5.06 -2.98 17.24
CA ALA A 133 4.09 -1.99 17.68
C ALA A 133 2.65 -2.52 17.60
N ALA A 134 2.30 -3.20 16.50
CA ALA A 134 0.98 -3.81 16.31
C ALA A 134 0.68 -4.89 17.36
N LYS A 135 1.66 -5.76 17.68
CA LYS A 135 1.51 -6.77 18.74
C LYS A 135 1.33 -6.13 20.12
N ARG A 136 2.13 -5.15 20.47
CA ARG A 136 2.01 -4.43 21.74
C ARG A 136 0.66 -3.71 21.87
N LEU A 137 0.20 -3.13 20.76
CA LEU A 137 -1.13 -2.50 20.73
C LEU A 137 -2.23 -3.54 20.98
N ALA A 138 -2.15 -4.70 20.31
CA ALA A 138 -3.12 -5.77 20.50
C ALA A 138 -3.12 -6.30 21.95
N GLU A 139 -1.95 -6.50 22.56
CA GLU A 139 -1.82 -6.88 23.97
C GLU A 139 -2.47 -5.84 24.89
N GLY A 140 -2.16 -4.56 24.68
CA GLY A 140 -2.72 -3.48 25.47
C GLY A 140 -4.24 -3.36 25.40
N LEU A 141 -4.83 -3.85 24.30
CA LEU A 141 -6.28 -3.89 24.08
C LEU A 141 -6.92 -5.23 24.51
N GLY A 142 -6.13 -6.17 25.04
CA GLY A 142 -6.62 -7.51 25.42
C GLY A 142 -7.02 -8.40 24.25
N ILE A 143 -6.53 -8.10 23.04
CA ILE A 143 -6.78 -8.92 21.85
C ILE A 143 -5.89 -10.17 21.92
N PRO A 144 -6.43 -11.38 21.77
CA PRO A 144 -5.63 -12.60 21.75
C PRO A 144 -4.61 -12.60 20.64
N ILE A 145 -3.34 -12.84 20.97
CA ILE A 145 -2.24 -12.96 20.01
C ILE A 145 -1.46 -14.24 20.28
N VAL A 146 -0.75 -14.73 19.27
CA VAL A 146 0.18 -15.85 19.45
C VAL A 146 1.35 -15.44 20.35
N PRO A 147 1.90 -16.37 21.19
CA PRO A 147 3.08 -16.08 22.00
C PRO A 147 4.22 -15.50 21.18
N TRP A 148 4.98 -14.59 21.76
CA TRP A 148 6.11 -13.94 21.10
C TRP A 148 7.11 -13.39 22.12
N ALA A 149 8.28 -13.02 21.67
CA ALA A 149 9.40 -12.63 22.53
C ALA A 149 9.25 -11.27 23.24
N GLY A 150 8.21 -10.46 22.94
CA GLY A 150 8.00 -9.13 23.53
C GLY A 150 8.91 -8.03 22.97
N ALA A 151 10.06 -8.38 22.38
CA ALA A 151 11.04 -7.46 21.82
C ALA A 151 11.80 -8.11 20.63
N PRO A 152 12.43 -7.29 19.76
CA PRO A 152 13.32 -7.83 18.74
C PRO A 152 14.60 -8.35 19.38
N ALA A 153 15.13 -9.48 18.88
CA ALA A 153 16.44 -9.97 19.26
C ALA A 153 17.55 -9.12 18.62
N ALA A 154 18.53 -8.70 19.41
CA ALA A 154 19.67 -7.91 18.94
C ALA A 154 20.75 -8.78 18.25
N ASN A 155 20.82 -10.07 18.58
CA ASN A 155 21.77 -11.03 18.05
C ASN A 155 21.23 -12.46 18.13
N GLU A 156 22.00 -13.41 17.59
CA GLU A 156 21.63 -14.84 17.52
C GLU A 156 21.41 -15.46 18.91
N SER A 157 22.31 -15.23 19.85
CA SER A 157 22.18 -15.78 21.22
C SER A 157 20.95 -15.27 21.96
N GLU A 158 20.54 -14.05 21.69
CA GLU A 158 19.30 -13.49 22.23
C GLU A 158 18.08 -14.12 21.56
N ALA A 159 18.13 -14.32 20.25
CA ALA A 159 17.07 -14.98 19.51
C ALA A 159 16.84 -16.43 20.01
N GLU A 160 17.93 -17.18 20.22
CA GLU A 160 17.86 -18.53 20.77
C GLU A 160 17.23 -18.54 22.17
N ARG A 161 17.68 -17.66 23.06
CA ARG A 161 17.09 -17.55 24.41
C ARG A 161 15.61 -17.21 24.38
N GLN A 162 15.21 -16.29 23.50
CA GLN A 162 13.80 -15.91 23.32
C GLN A 162 12.98 -17.08 22.74
N ALA A 163 13.53 -17.83 21.80
CA ALA A 163 12.87 -19.00 21.23
C ALA A 163 12.60 -20.06 22.29
N LEU A 164 13.59 -20.35 23.16
CA LEU A 164 13.44 -21.29 24.28
C LEU A 164 12.37 -20.86 25.31
N GLN A 165 12.10 -19.53 25.43
CA GLN A 165 11.05 -19.02 26.32
C GLN A 165 9.65 -19.14 25.73
N ILE A 166 9.52 -19.16 24.41
CA ILE A 166 8.23 -19.24 23.70
C ILE A 166 7.82 -20.71 23.55
N ASP A 167 8.79 -21.63 23.48
CA ASP A 167 8.69 -23.02 23.12
C ASP A 167 8.62 -23.25 21.58
N PHE A 168 9.16 -24.40 21.12
CA PHE A 168 9.22 -24.75 19.72
C PHE A 168 7.93 -25.44 19.23
N PRO A 169 7.56 -25.33 17.94
CA PRO A 169 8.26 -24.63 16.86
C PRO A 169 8.05 -23.10 16.90
N VAL A 170 9.05 -22.34 16.49
CA VAL A 170 8.99 -20.87 16.43
C VAL A 170 9.18 -20.35 15.00
N VAL A 171 8.61 -19.19 14.73
CA VAL A 171 8.82 -18.48 13.46
C VAL A 171 9.59 -17.20 13.69
N ILE A 172 10.78 -17.13 13.10
CA ILE A 172 11.64 -15.95 13.12
C ILE A 172 11.24 -15.04 11.94
N LYS A 173 10.99 -13.76 12.22
CA LYS A 173 10.58 -12.78 11.21
C LYS A 173 11.49 -11.56 11.28
N ALA A 174 11.87 -11.02 10.12
CA ALA A 174 12.49 -9.70 10.08
C ALA A 174 11.50 -8.64 10.61
N SER A 175 11.97 -7.69 11.42
CA SER A 175 11.16 -6.61 11.98
C SER A 175 10.56 -5.73 10.86
N SER A 176 11.36 -5.44 9.82
CA SER A 176 10.96 -4.72 8.62
C SER A 176 10.99 -5.65 7.39
N GLY A 177 9.87 -6.24 7.02
CA GLY A 177 9.75 -7.08 5.84
C GLY A 177 8.30 -7.26 5.43
N THR A 178 8.01 -7.23 4.14
CA THR A 178 6.69 -7.44 3.57
C THR A 178 6.65 -8.72 2.74
N GLY A 179 5.46 -9.35 2.63
CA GLY A 179 5.26 -10.50 1.74
C GLY A 179 6.00 -11.78 2.14
N GLY A 180 6.25 -12.02 3.44
CA GLY A 180 6.89 -13.24 3.94
C GLY A 180 8.41 -13.33 3.68
N ARG A 181 9.03 -12.30 3.13
CA ARG A 181 10.49 -12.24 2.95
C ARG A 181 11.18 -12.13 4.30
N GLY A 182 12.20 -12.97 4.53
CA GLY A 182 12.93 -13.00 5.80
C GLY A 182 12.19 -13.76 6.92
N LEU A 183 11.27 -14.67 6.58
CA LEU A 183 10.61 -15.59 7.49
C LEU A 183 11.38 -16.91 7.49
N ARG A 184 11.65 -17.46 8.68
CA ARG A 184 12.27 -18.77 8.90
C ARG A 184 11.52 -19.47 10.03
N GLU A 185 11.34 -20.77 9.88
CA GLU A 185 10.84 -21.68 10.92
C GLU A 185 12.03 -22.36 11.58
N ALA A 186 11.94 -22.56 12.89
CA ALA A 186 12.91 -23.32 13.69
C ALA A 186 12.16 -24.30 14.57
N GLU A 187 12.64 -25.57 14.59
CA GLU A 187 12.12 -26.73 15.32
C GLU A 187 13.01 -27.06 16.52
#